data_558f002bf67abfe598f52f9f6c397418
#
_entry.id   558f002bf67abfe598f52f9f6c397418
#
_cell.length_a   1.000
_cell.length_b   1.000
_cell.length_c   1.000
_cell.angle_alpha   90.00
_cell.angle_beta   90.00
_cell.angle_gamma   90.00
#
_symmetry.space_group_name_H-M   'P 1'
#
loop_
_entity.id
_entity.type
_entity.pdbx_description
1 polymer ?
#
loop_
_entity_poly.entity_id
_entity_poly.type
_entity_poly.pdbx_seq_one_letter_code
_entity_poly.pdbx_strand_id
1 'polypeptide(L)'
;LKRGAPSIWADVQGLLSLAYTLKTSGDYIENLEIAESYNDLAQEIYIQESEALAWAELQGNLANIYLQKVTDDKAANIDFAIKCCNAALDKISDMEVFELKIVLLFTLATAYSKRRSGNIPTNIQTAIRNYEAILTPIVKEKMPQAWGSSHRNLGILYRKLEAAKTDGNIELSIEHLQKSLDVFDKAGAPIDWASIHDSIGNSYIQRKEGEHSANIEYAISHFKMSLDIFTPGS
;
A
#
# COMPACT_ATOMS: atom_id res chain seq x y z
N LEU A 1 -0.37 32.75 -14.09
CA LEU A 1 0.58 31.64 -14.11
C LEU A 1 0.20 30.59 -15.17
N LYS A 2 -1.07 30.11 -15.24
CA LYS A 2 -1.54 29.15 -16.26
C LYS A 2 -1.22 29.57 -17.70
N ARG A 3 -1.15 30.88 -18.00
CA ARG A 3 -0.86 31.41 -19.36
C ARG A 3 0.63 31.57 -19.67
N GLY A 4 1.50 31.65 -18.64
CA GLY A 4 2.94 31.93 -18.84
C GLY A 4 3.84 30.72 -18.62
N ALA A 5 3.41 29.73 -17.83
CA ALA A 5 4.16 28.52 -17.51
C ALA A 5 3.19 27.40 -17.09
N PRO A 6 2.48 26.78 -18.05
CA PRO A 6 1.45 25.81 -17.78
C PRO A 6 1.96 24.59 -17.02
N SER A 7 3.12 24.04 -17.39
CA SER A 7 3.71 22.87 -16.67
C SER A 7 4.02 23.20 -15.22
N ILE A 8 4.67 24.33 -14.92
CA ILE A 8 4.96 24.73 -13.53
C ILE A 8 3.67 24.92 -12.72
N TRP A 9 2.64 25.47 -13.35
CA TRP A 9 1.34 25.61 -12.71
C TRP A 9 0.73 24.23 -12.40
N ALA A 10 0.81 23.27 -13.32
CA ALA A 10 0.33 21.91 -13.14
C ALA A 10 1.14 21.14 -12.06
N ASP A 11 2.48 21.32 -12.03
CA ASP A 11 3.33 20.75 -10.97
C ASP A 11 2.85 21.20 -9.59
N VAL A 12 2.58 22.49 -9.40
CA VAL A 12 2.07 23.03 -8.13
C VAL A 12 0.70 22.45 -7.79
N GLN A 13 -0.19 22.26 -8.76
CA GLN A 13 -1.48 21.61 -8.52
C GLN A 13 -1.30 20.15 -8.08
N GLY A 14 -0.41 19.39 -8.73
CA GLY A 14 -0.06 18.02 -8.35
C GLY A 14 0.49 17.91 -6.92
N LEU A 15 1.37 18.84 -6.54
CA LEU A 15 1.91 18.92 -5.18
C LEU A 15 0.83 19.28 -4.15
N LEU A 16 -0.11 20.17 -4.48
CA LEU A 16 -1.25 20.48 -3.63
C LEU A 16 -2.17 19.26 -3.47
N SER A 17 -2.45 18.54 -4.54
CA SER A 17 -3.20 17.28 -4.49
C SER A 17 -2.56 16.29 -3.51
N LEU A 18 -1.24 16.06 -3.64
CA LEU A 18 -0.51 15.19 -2.73
C LEU A 18 -0.56 15.68 -1.28
N ALA A 19 -0.34 16.97 -1.05
CA ALA A 19 -0.36 17.56 0.28
C ALA A 19 -1.72 17.39 0.98
N TYR A 20 -2.82 17.61 0.25
CA TYR A 20 -4.17 17.39 0.77
C TYR A 20 -4.50 15.92 1.01
N THR A 21 -3.99 15.01 0.19
CA THR A 21 -4.13 13.56 0.40
C THR A 21 -3.44 13.09 1.70
N LEU A 22 -2.33 13.74 2.07
CA LEU A 22 -1.54 13.42 3.27
C LEU A 22 -1.97 14.22 4.51
N LYS A 23 -2.86 15.21 4.36
CA LYS A 23 -3.25 16.10 5.44
C LYS A 23 -4.10 15.37 6.46
N THR A 24 -3.68 15.38 7.72
CA THR A 24 -4.35 14.71 8.86
C THR A 24 -5.23 15.65 9.68
N SER A 25 -5.11 16.97 9.50
CA SER A 25 -5.92 17.99 10.19
C SER A 25 -7.13 18.41 9.36
N GLY A 26 -8.22 18.80 10.03
CA GLY A 26 -9.48 19.17 9.38
C GLY A 26 -10.36 17.96 9.02
N ASP A 27 -11.37 18.18 8.19
CA ASP A 27 -12.23 17.10 7.72
C ASP A 27 -11.48 16.25 6.67
N TYR A 28 -11.42 14.96 6.92
CA TYR A 28 -10.67 14.03 6.08
C TYR A 28 -11.29 13.84 4.68
N ILE A 29 -12.63 13.80 4.62
CA ILE A 29 -13.36 13.63 3.36
C ILE A 29 -13.21 14.89 2.50
N GLU A 30 -13.38 16.08 3.10
CA GLU A 30 -13.17 17.36 2.43
C GLU A 30 -11.73 17.49 1.90
N ASN A 31 -10.71 17.06 2.68
CA ASN A 31 -9.33 17.05 2.22
C ASN A 31 -9.14 16.20 0.96
N LEU A 32 -9.77 15.02 0.87
CA LEU A 32 -9.69 14.16 -0.32
C LEU A 32 -10.42 14.74 -1.54
N GLU A 33 -11.54 15.43 -1.34
CA GLU A 33 -12.25 16.11 -2.43
C GLU A 33 -11.44 17.29 -2.99
N ILE A 34 -10.79 18.06 -2.11
CA ILE A 34 -9.87 19.12 -2.50
C ILE A 34 -8.67 18.55 -3.24
N ALA A 35 -8.09 17.43 -2.75
CA ALA A 35 -6.97 16.76 -3.40
C ALA A 35 -7.33 16.31 -4.83
N GLU A 36 -8.51 15.74 -5.02
CA GLU A 36 -9.02 15.32 -6.33
C GLU A 36 -9.17 16.52 -7.28
N SER A 37 -9.75 17.63 -6.82
CA SER A 37 -9.93 18.82 -7.64
C SER A 37 -8.59 19.40 -8.14
N TYR A 38 -7.56 19.41 -7.30
CA TYR A 38 -6.22 19.82 -7.71
C TYR A 38 -5.58 18.85 -8.70
N ASN A 39 -5.80 17.55 -8.53
CA ASN A 39 -5.33 16.53 -9.46
C ASN A 39 -5.93 16.73 -10.86
N ASP A 40 -7.25 16.93 -10.94
CA ASP A 40 -7.96 17.14 -12.21
C ASP A 40 -7.46 18.38 -12.95
N LEU A 41 -7.22 19.48 -12.22
CA LEU A 41 -6.67 20.70 -12.80
C LEU A 41 -5.27 20.51 -13.41
N ALA A 42 -4.41 19.73 -12.74
CA ALA A 42 -3.09 19.41 -13.26
C ALA A 42 -3.17 18.48 -14.49
N GLN A 43 -4.05 17.49 -14.45
CA GLN A 43 -4.21 16.48 -15.49
C GLN A 43 -4.60 17.08 -16.83
N GLU A 44 -5.46 18.12 -16.85
CA GLU A 44 -5.81 18.85 -18.07
C GLU A 44 -4.59 19.37 -18.84
N ILE A 45 -3.56 19.87 -18.14
CA ILE A 45 -2.35 20.41 -18.73
C ILE A 45 -1.44 19.31 -19.24
N TYR A 46 -1.18 18.27 -18.44
CA TYR A 46 -0.25 17.21 -18.84
C TYR A 46 -0.73 16.35 -20.00
N ILE A 47 -2.06 16.18 -20.15
CA ILE A 47 -2.63 15.54 -21.34
C ILE A 47 -2.32 16.37 -22.59
N GLN A 48 -2.48 17.69 -22.51
CA GLN A 48 -2.27 18.61 -23.63
C GLN A 48 -0.79 18.70 -24.04
N GLU A 49 0.12 18.69 -23.05
CA GLU A 49 1.56 18.83 -23.28
C GLU A 49 2.29 17.49 -23.47
N SER A 50 1.55 16.37 -23.43
CA SER A 50 2.12 15.00 -23.58
C SER A 50 3.20 14.64 -22.55
N GLU A 51 3.13 15.20 -21.37
CA GLU A 51 4.06 14.99 -20.24
C GLU A 51 3.79 13.63 -19.55
N ALA A 52 4.32 12.56 -20.14
CA ALA A 52 4.02 11.17 -19.72
C ALA A 52 4.35 10.88 -18.27
N LEU A 53 5.50 11.37 -17.76
CA LEU A 53 5.95 11.13 -16.39
C LEU A 53 5.03 11.84 -15.40
N ALA A 54 4.84 13.14 -15.55
CA ALA A 54 4.01 13.93 -14.65
C ALA A 54 2.54 13.46 -14.65
N TRP A 55 2.03 13.07 -15.83
CA TRP A 55 0.71 12.45 -15.93
C TRP A 55 0.63 11.13 -15.13
N ALA A 56 1.65 10.25 -15.22
CA ALA A 56 1.67 8.99 -14.49
C ALA A 56 1.75 9.19 -12.96
N GLU A 57 2.49 10.22 -12.50
CA GLU A 57 2.51 10.62 -11.09
C GLU A 57 1.12 11.03 -10.60
N LEU A 58 0.39 11.84 -11.38
CA LEU A 58 -0.98 12.23 -11.06
C LEU A 58 -1.94 11.03 -11.02
N GLN A 59 -1.79 10.05 -11.92
CA GLN A 59 -2.58 8.82 -11.87
C GLN A 59 -2.30 8.04 -10.57
N GLY A 60 -1.04 7.98 -10.12
CA GLY A 60 -0.66 7.38 -8.84
C GLY A 60 -1.30 8.11 -7.64
N ASN A 61 -1.28 9.43 -7.63
CA ASN A 61 -1.94 10.24 -6.60
C ASN A 61 -3.45 10.00 -6.60
N LEU A 62 -4.07 10.01 -7.77
CA LEU A 62 -5.50 9.77 -7.92
C LEU A 62 -5.91 8.36 -7.42
N ALA A 63 -5.10 7.35 -7.74
CA ALA A 63 -5.32 6.00 -7.21
C ALA A 63 -5.29 5.96 -5.69
N ASN A 64 -4.34 6.67 -5.05
CA ASN A 64 -4.27 6.76 -3.59
C ASN A 64 -5.48 7.51 -2.99
N ILE A 65 -5.94 8.59 -3.60
CA ILE A 65 -7.16 9.32 -3.20
C ILE A 65 -8.36 8.35 -3.19
N TYR A 66 -8.57 7.63 -4.29
CA TYR A 66 -9.70 6.71 -4.41
C TYR A 66 -9.62 5.50 -3.47
N LEU A 67 -8.43 5.00 -3.16
CA LEU A 67 -8.24 3.94 -2.14
C LEU A 67 -8.57 4.40 -0.71
N GLN A 68 -8.56 5.70 -0.46
CA GLN A 68 -8.83 6.32 0.83
C GLN A 68 -10.26 6.86 0.93
N LYS A 69 -10.93 7.18 -0.19
CA LYS A 69 -12.31 7.67 -0.18
C LYS A 69 -13.26 6.70 0.52
N VAL A 70 -14.03 7.24 1.45
CA VAL A 70 -15.13 6.53 2.13
C VAL A 70 -16.44 6.97 1.46
N THR A 71 -16.87 6.20 0.47
CA THR A 71 -18.13 6.40 -0.25
C THR A 71 -18.97 5.13 -0.18
N ASP A 72 -20.26 5.23 -0.53
CA ASP A 72 -21.16 4.09 -0.60
C ASP A 72 -20.71 3.05 -1.65
N ASP A 73 -20.02 3.47 -2.72
CA ASP A 73 -19.46 2.60 -3.75
C ASP A 73 -17.94 2.42 -3.61
N LYS A 74 -17.56 1.78 -2.52
CA LYS A 74 -16.14 1.43 -2.27
C LYS A 74 -15.56 0.49 -3.33
N ALA A 75 -16.39 -0.34 -3.97
CA ALA A 75 -15.94 -1.26 -5.00
C ALA A 75 -15.52 -0.51 -6.27
N ALA A 76 -16.33 0.45 -6.73
CA ALA A 76 -16.00 1.30 -7.87
C ALA A 76 -14.73 2.12 -7.61
N ASN A 77 -14.55 2.65 -6.40
CA ASN A 77 -13.34 3.39 -6.04
C ASN A 77 -12.07 2.52 -6.18
N ILE A 78 -12.11 1.28 -5.69
CA ILE A 78 -11.00 0.34 -5.80
C ILE A 78 -10.73 -0.02 -7.28
N ASP A 79 -11.76 -0.31 -8.05
CA ASP A 79 -11.62 -0.63 -9.48
C ASP A 79 -11.08 0.56 -10.28
N PHE A 80 -11.47 1.79 -9.91
CA PHE A 80 -10.91 3.01 -10.50
C PHE A 80 -9.43 3.19 -10.15
N ALA A 81 -9.03 2.98 -8.89
CA ALA A 81 -7.63 3.05 -8.48
C ALA A 81 -6.75 2.03 -9.25
N ILE A 82 -7.25 0.80 -9.46
CA ILE A 82 -6.58 -0.21 -10.29
C ILE A 82 -6.39 0.30 -11.72
N LYS A 83 -7.43 0.91 -12.31
CA LYS A 83 -7.37 1.47 -13.67
C LYS A 83 -6.31 2.57 -13.78
N CYS A 84 -6.26 3.49 -12.81
CA CYS A 84 -5.26 4.56 -12.77
C CYS A 84 -3.83 4.01 -12.71
N CYS A 85 -3.56 3.07 -11.80
CA CYS A 85 -2.24 2.47 -11.66
C CYS A 85 -1.80 1.73 -12.94
N ASN A 86 -2.68 0.92 -13.55
CA ASN A 86 -2.35 0.22 -14.77
C ASN A 86 -2.05 1.19 -15.91
N ALA A 87 -2.89 2.21 -16.10
CA ALA A 87 -2.67 3.22 -17.14
C ALA A 87 -1.34 3.98 -16.96
N ALA A 88 -0.98 4.29 -15.69
CA ALA A 88 0.30 4.91 -15.37
C ALA A 88 1.48 3.99 -15.68
N LEU A 89 1.43 2.72 -15.26
CA LEU A 89 2.50 1.75 -15.52
C LEU A 89 2.69 1.50 -17.01
N ASP A 90 1.60 1.39 -17.78
CA ASP A 90 1.66 1.25 -19.24
C ASP A 90 2.31 2.46 -19.89
N LYS A 91 1.96 3.67 -19.44
CA LYS A 91 2.48 4.94 -19.99
C LYS A 91 3.98 5.11 -19.79
N ILE A 92 4.51 4.60 -18.67
CA ILE A 92 5.93 4.70 -18.31
C ILE A 92 6.70 3.39 -18.51
N SER A 93 6.15 2.41 -19.26
CA SER A 93 6.72 1.07 -19.43
C SER A 93 8.18 1.13 -19.87
N ASP A 94 8.48 1.96 -20.88
CA ASP A 94 9.79 2.11 -21.50
C ASP A 94 10.68 3.16 -20.83
N MET A 95 10.24 3.75 -19.71
CA MET A 95 10.98 4.79 -18.99
C MET A 95 11.76 4.20 -17.81
N GLU A 96 12.96 4.71 -17.55
CA GLU A 96 13.78 4.36 -16.38
C GLU A 96 13.40 5.21 -15.16
N VAL A 97 12.17 5.02 -14.65
CA VAL A 97 11.61 5.78 -13.52
C VAL A 97 11.35 4.82 -12.34
N PHE A 98 12.44 4.44 -11.68
CA PHE A 98 12.47 3.40 -10.68
C PHE A 98 11.49 3.66 -9.52
N GLU A 99 11.60 4.81 -8.86
CA GLU A 99 10.82 5.13 -7.66
C GLU A 99 9.32 5.17 -7.97
N LEU A 100 8.92 5.78 -9.08
CA LEU A 100 7.51 5.85 -9.48
C LEU A 100 6.94 4.46 -9.77
N LYS A 101 7.70 3.58 -10.47
CA LYS A 101 7.26 2.21 -10.72
C LYS A 101 7.01 1.45 -9.41
N ILE A 102 7.87 1.61 -8.40
CA ILE A 102 7.71 0.98 -7.08
C ILE A 102 6.44 1.50 -6.37
N VAL A 103 6.21 2.81 -6.38
CA VAL A 103 5.02 3.42 -5.77
C VAL A 103 3.75 2.92 -6.45
N LEU A 104 3.70 2.88 -7.78
CA LEU A 104 2.55 2.40 -8.55
C LEU A 104 2.27 0.91 -8.32
N LEU A 105 3.31 0.07 -8.30
CA LEU A 105 3.18 -1.36 -7.99
C LEU A 105 2.65 -1.58 -6.57
N PHE A 106 3.14 -0.81 -5.58
CA PHE A 106 2.67 -0.88 -4.20
C PHE A 106 1.20 -0.48 -4.09
N THR A 107 0.82 0.62 -4.73
CA THR A 107 -0.58 1.11 -4.76
C THR A 107 -1.50 0.11 -5.45
N LEU A 108 -1.08 -0.45 -6.58
CA LEU A 108 -1.81 -1.47 -7.33
C LEU A 108 -2.01 -2.75 -6.51
N ALA A 109 -0.95 -3.23 -5.83
CA ALA A 109 -1.01 -4.38 -4.93
C ALA A 109 -2.00 -4.13 -3.78
N THR A 110 -1.95 -2.94 -3.19
CA THR A 110 -2.88 -2.52 -2.12
C THR A 110 -4.33 -2.52 -2.63
N ALA A 111 -4.58 -1.99 -3.83
CA ALA A 111 -5.89 -1.98 -4.46
C ALA A 111 -6.43 -3.42 -4.65
N TYR A 112 -5.64 -4.31 -5.25
CA TYR A 112 -6.02 -5.71 -5.42
C TYR A 112 -6.25 -6.44 -4.10
N SER A 113 -5.47 -6.16 -3.05
CA SER A 113 -5.64 -6.75 -1.72
C SER A 113 -6.97 -6.39 -1.04
N LYS A 114 -7.50 -5.21 -1.39
CA LYS A 114 -8.79 -4.67 -0.88
C LYS A 114 -9.98 -5.03 -1.79
N ARG A 115 -9.74 -5.42 -3.03
CA ARG A 115 -10.78 -5.68 -4.04
C ARG A 115 -11.67 -6.84 -3.62
N ARG A 116 -12.98 -6.60 -3.57
CA ARG A 116 -14.01 -7.60 -3.27
C ARG A 116 -14.83 -8.01 -4.49
N SER A 117 -14.74 -7.27 -5.59
CA SER A 117 -15.35 -7.61 -6.88
C SER A 117 -14.52 -8.68 -7.61
N GLY A 118 -15.17 -9.51 -8.41
CA GLY A 118 -14.52 -10.59 -9.17
C GLY A 118 -14.08 -11.78 -8.31
N ASN A 119 -13.05 -12.50 -8.76
CA ASN A 119 -12.51 -13.67 -8.07
C ASN A 119 -11.52 -13.25 -6.98
N ILE A 120 -11.89 -13.43 -5.71
CA ILE A 120 -11.07 -12.99 -4.57
C ILE A 120 -9.70 -13.68 -4.51
N PRO A 121 -9.56 -15.02 -4.67
CA PRO A 121 -8.25 -15.67 -4.75
C PRO A 121 -7.35 -15.09 -5.85
N THR A 122 -7.88 -14.82 -7.03
CA THR A 122 -7.14 -14.20 -8.14
C THR A 122 -6.69 -12.78 -7.78
N ASN A 123 -7.54 -11.99 -7.13
CA ASN A 123 -7.18 -10.66 -6.66
C ASN A 123 -6.01 -10.73 -5.66
N ILE A 124 -6.08 -11.65 -4.68
CA ILE A 124 -5.01 -11.86 -3.69
C ILE A 124 -3.70 -12.27 -4.38
N GLN A 125 -3.74 -13.22 -5.31
CA GLN A 125 -2.56 -13.64 -6.07
C GLN A 125 -1.95 -12.51 -6.90
N THR A 126 -2.80 -11.64 -7.48
CA THR A 126 -2.32 -10.47 -8.21
C THR A 126 -1.66 -9.46 -7.28
N ALA A 127 -2.23 -9.24 -6.09
CA ALA A 127 -1.61 -8.40 -5.06
C ALA A 127 -0.25 -8.95 -4.63
N ILE A 128 -0.14 -10.26 -4.38
CA ILE A 128 1.11 -10.92 -4.02
C ILE A 128 2.17 -10.68 -5.09
N ARG A 129 1.88 -10.97 -6.36
CA ARG A 129 2.83 -10.77 -7.47
C ARG A 129 3.35 -9.34 -7.56
N ASN A 130 2.48 -8.34 -7.37
CA ASN A 130 2.91 -6.94 -7.40
C ASN A 130 3.77 -6.57 -6.19
N TYR A 131 3.48 -7.07 -4.98
CA TYR A 131 4.35 -6.86 -3.82
C TYR A 131 5.69 -7.58 -3.96
N GLU A 132 5.72 -8.82 -4.48
CA GLU A 132 6.96 -9.57 -4.74
C GLU A 132 7.86 -8.85 -5.75
N ALA A 133 7.29 -8.22 -6.78
CA ALA A 133 8.03 -7.43 -7.75
C ALA A 133 8.80 -6.24 -7.13
N ILE A 134 8.37 -5.77 -5.94
CA ILE A 134 9.03 -4.71 -5.18
C ILE A 134 10.25 -5.26 -4.40
N LEU A 135 10.28 -6.54 -4.04
CA LEU A 135 11.25 -7.13 -3.11
C LEU A 135 12.62 -7.37 -3.75
N THR A 136 13.27 -6.31 -4.19
CA THR A 136 14.62 -6.34 -4.73
C THR A 136 15.63 -5.72 -3.76
N PRO A 137 16.95 -6.11 -3.82
CA PRO A 137 17.97 -5.51 -2.97
C PRO A 137 18.06 -3.98 -3.10
N ILE A 138 17.89 -3.47 -4.31
CA ILE A 138 17.93 -2.03 -4.58
C ILE A 138 16.76 -1.28 -3.92
N VAL A 139 15.56 -1.91 -3.84
CA VAL A 139 14.41 -1.33 -3.12
C VAL A 139 14.66 -1.37 -1.62
N LYS A 140 15.24 -2.44 -1.08
CA LYS A 140 15.61 -2.48 0.35
C LYS A 140 16.57 -1.35 0.71
N GLU A 141 17.51 -1.04 -0.15
CA GLU A 141 18.49 0.03 0.05
C GLU A 141 17.89 1.44 -0.11
N LYS A 142 17.20 1.70 -1.22
CA LYS A 142 16.72 3.05 -1.58
C LYS A 142 15.36 3.42 -0.99
N MET A 143 14.48 2.43 -0.81
CA MET A 143 13.11 2.61 -0.35
C MET A 143 12.73 1.59 0.74
N PRO A 144 13.46 1.57 1.89
CA PRO A 144 13.28 0.54 2.91
C PRO A 144 11.84 0.44 3.42
N GLN A 145 11.12 1.57 3.57
CA GLN A 145 9.72 1.55 4.01
C GLN A 145 8.79 0.84 3.01
N ALA A 146 9.00 1.02 1.70
CA ALA A 146 8.24 0.31 0.68
C ALA A 146 8.53 -1.19 0.71
N TRP A 147 9.82 -1.57 0.89
CA TRP A 147 10.25 -2.96 1.03
C TRP A 147 9.64 -3.62 2.28
N GLY A 148 9.77 -2.99 3.45
CA GLY A 148 9.23 -3.49 4.71
C GLY A 148 7.69 -3.58 4.72
N SER A 149 7.01 -2.57 4.18
CA SER A 149 5.55 -2.57 4.04
C SER A 149 5.06 -3.65 3.07
N SER A 150 5.82 -3.92 1.97
CA SER A 150 5.50 -5.02 1.05
C SER A 150 5.61 -6.36 1.75
N HIS A 151 6.65 -6.58 2.55
CA HIS A 151 6.79 -7.78 3.38
C HIS A 151 5.64 -7.93 4.37
N ARG A 152 5.27 -6.88 5.12
CA ARG A 152 4.11 -6.92 6.02
C ARG A 152 2.82 -7.32 5.29
N ASN A 153 2.55 -6.68 4.16
CA ASN A 153 1.33 -6.95 3.39
C ASN A 153 1.33 -8.37 2.79
N LEU A 154 2.46 -8.86 2.31
CA LEU A 154 2.61 -10.26 1.87
C LEU A 154 2.30 -11.24 2.99
N GLY A 155 2.85 -11.03 4.19
CA GLY A 155 2.54 -11.87 5.34
C GLY A 155 1.04 -11.93 5.63
N ILE A 156 0.36 -10.79 5.61
CA ILE A 156 -1.09 -10.74 5.80
C ILE A 156 -1.84 -11.47 4.68
N LEU A 157 -1.39 -11.35 3.43
CA LEU A 157 -2.04 -11.99 2.28
C LEU A 157 -1.82 -13.51 2.28
N TYR A 158 -0.62 -14.00 2.59
CA TYR A 158 -0.35 -15.42 2.72
C TYR A 158 -1.19 -16.08 3.81
N ARG A 159 -1.36 -15.40 4.96
CA ARG A 159 -2.29 -15.87 6.01
C ARG A 159 -3.74 -15.93 5.54
N LYS A 160 -4.19 -14.96 4.72
CA LYS A 160 -5.55 -14.97 4.15
C LYS A 160 -5.76 -16.10 3.13
N LEU A 161 -4.73 -16.47 2.36
CA LEU A 161 -4.81 -17.57 1.41
C LEU A 161 -4.94 -18.94 2.09
N GLU A 162 -4.42 -19.11 3.30
CA GLU A 162 -4.56 -20.37 4.02
C GLU A 162 -6.01 -20.73 4.35
N ALA A 163 -6.88 -19.74 4.55
CA ALA A 163 -8.31 -19.99 4.63
C ALA A 163 -8.88 -20.72 3.39
N ALA A 164 -8.08 -20.82 2.31
CA ALA A 164 -8.39 -21.50 1.05
C ALA A 164 -7.71 -22.87 0.86
N LYS A 165 -7.11 -23.47 1.91
CA LYS A 165 -6.60 -24.88 1.95
C LYS A 165 -5.30 -25.17 1.17
N THR A 166 -4.33 -24.26 1.11
CA THR A 166 -2.99 -24.60 0.58
C THR A 166 -1.98 -24.66 1.73
N ASP A 167 -1.31 -25.81 1.90
CA ASP A 167 -0.28 -26.02 2.93
C ASP A 167 0.92 -25.07 2.68
N GLY A 168 1.47 -24.51 3.76
CA GLY A 168 2.70 -23.70 3.70
C GLY A 168 2.51 -22.18 3.68
N ASN A 169 1.31 -21.64 3.51
CA ASN A 169 1.09 -20.18 3.48
C ASN A 169 1.33 -19.50 4.84
N ILE A 170 1.12 -20.20 5.94
CA ILE A 170 1.38 -19.65 7.29
C ILE A 170 2.86 -19.48 7.57
N GLU A 171 3.71 -20.40 7.15
CA GLU A 171 5.15 -20.26 7.29
C GLU A 171 5.67 -19.06 6.49
N LEU A 172 5.21 -18.91 5.24
CA LEU A 172 5.50 -17.74 4.42
C LEU A 172 4.97 -16.45 5.06
N SER A 173 3.78 -16.49 5.66
CA SER A 173 3.24 -15.35 6.40
C SER A 173 4.18 -14.92 7.53
N ILE A 174 4.62 -15.85 8.38
CA ILE A 174 5.52 -15.57 9.50
C ILE A 174 6.86 -15.05 8.99
N GLU A 175 7.45 -15.70 7.97
CA GLU A 175 8.72 -15.29 7.37
C GLU A 175 8.66 -13.85 6.84
N HIS A 176 7.64 -13.50 6.07
CA HIS A 176 7.48 -12.15 5.54
C HIS A 176 7.26 -11.11 6.64
N LEU A 177 6.45 -11.41 7.66
CA LEU A 177 6.25 -10.51 8.79
C LEU A 177 7.54 -10.29 9.58
N GLN A 178 8.35 -11.33 9.80
CA GLN A 178 9.66 -11.21 10.43
C GLN A 178 10.62 -10.33 9.62
N LYS A 179 10.67 -10.50 8.29
CA LYS A 179 11.48 -9.62 7.41
C LYS A 179 11.04 -8.17 7.47
N SER A 180 9.77 -7.89 7.66
CA SER A 180 9.26 -6.53 7.85
C SER A 180 9.85 -5.84 9.09
N LEU A 181 10.15 -6.59 10.15
CA LEU A 181 10.80 -6.09 11.37
C LEU A 181 12.26 -5.65 11.16
N ASP A 182 12.90 -6.01 10.04
CA ASP A 182 14.22 -5.47 9.65
C ASP A 182 14.15 -3.94 9.40
N VAL A 183 12.97 -3.41 9.14
CA VAL A 183 12.74 -1.99 8.80
C VAL A 183 11.95 -1.27 9.89
N PHE A 184 10.94 -1.92 10.45
CA PHE A 184 10.06 -1.32 11.44
C PHE A 184 10.42 -1.81 12.84
N ASP A 185 11.17 -1.01 13.57
CA ASP A 185 11.51 -1.27 14.97
C ASP A 185 10.63 -0.48 15.95
N LYS A 186 10.67 -0.87 17.24
CA LYS A 186 9.84 -0.26 18.29
C LYS A 186 10.13 1.23 18.51
N ALA A 187 11.35 1.68 18.25
CA ALA A 187 11.76 3.05 18.51
C ALA A 187 11.40 4.00 17.36
N GLY A 188 11.65 3.56 16.13
CA GLY A 188 11.45 4.38 14.92
C GLY A 188 10.03 4.31 14.34
N ALA A 189 9.35 3.17 14.51
CA ALA A 189 8.02 2.94 13.94
C ALA A 189 7.12 2.10 14.88
N PRO A 190 6.80 2.60 16.08
CA PRO A 190 6.12 1.82 17.13
C PRO A 190 4.78 1.24 16.69
N ILE A 191 3.98 2.00 15.93
CA ILE A 191 2.65 1.55 15.47
C ILE A 191 2.79 0.41 14.44
N ASP A 192 3.72 0.56 13.48
CA ASP A 192 3.98 -0.49 12.48
C ASP A 192 4.55 -1.73 13.15
N TRP A 193 5.52 -1.57 14.05
CA TRP A 193 6.11 -2.65 14.84
C TRP A 193 5.04 -3.43 15.62
N ALA A 194 4.16 -2.75 16.34
CA ALA A 194 3.07 -3.37 17.09
C ALA A 194 2.07 -4.09 16.16
N SER A 195 1.71 -3.50 15.03
CA SER A 195 0.82 -4.11 14.03
C SER A 195 1.42 -5.36 13.39
N ILE A 196 2.75 -5.39 13.20
CA ILE A 196 3.45 -6.57 12.70
C ILE A 196 3.41 -7.69 13.74
N HIS A 197 3.68 -7.37 15.00
CA HIS A 197 3.58 -8.36 16.10
C HIS A 197 2.17 -8.91 16.26
N ASP A 198 1.12 -8.09 16.17
CA ASP A 198 -0.27 -8.57 16.11
C ASP A 198 -0.48 -9.55 14.96
N SER A 199 0.04 -9.23 13.78
CA SER A 199 -0.09 -10.09 12.60
C SER A 199 0.67 -11.42 12.75
N ILE A 200 1.86 -11.42 13.37
CA ILE A 200 2.63 -12.63 13.69
C ILE A 200 1.86 -13.50 14.69
N GLY A 201 1.34 -12.91 15.76
CA GLY A 201 0.51 -13.63 16.75
C GLY A 201 -0.68 -14.33 16.10
N ASN A 202 -1.39 -13.62 15.22
CA ASN A 202 -2.50 -14.17 14.44
C ASN A 202 -2.07 -15.31 13.49
N SER A 203 -0.84 -15.27 12.95
CA SER A 203 -0.31 -16.36 12.13
C SER A 203 0.02 -17.58 12.96
N TYR A 204 0.63 -17.41 14.15
CA TYR A 204 0.91 -18.52 15.07
C TYR A 204 -0.36 -19.22 15.56
N ILE A 205 -1.48 -18.51 15.80
CA ILE A 205 -2.78 -19.14 16.15
C ILE A 205 -3.25 -20.10 15.03
N GLN A 206 -2.98 -19.75 13.77
CA GLN A 206 -3.42 -20.54 12.60
C GLN A 206 -2.41 -21.63 12.20
N ARG A 207 -1.20 -21.61 12.77
CA ARG A 207 -0.11 -22.52 12.45
C ARG A 207 -0.46 -23.96 12.86
N LYS A 208 -0.34 -24.88 11.91
CA LYS A 208 -0.59 -26.32 12.14
C LYS A 208 0.68 -27.11 12.42
N GLU A 209 1.84 -26.59 11.98
CA GLU A 209 3.12 -27.22 12.20
C GLU A 209 3.62 -26.97 13.61
N GLY A 210 4.36 -27.95 14.16
CA GLY A 210 4.87 -27.92 15.53
C GLY A 210 3.82 -28.21 16.60
N GLU A 211 4.20 -28.06 17.86
CA GLU A 211 3.32 -28.28 19.00
C GLU A 211 2.32 -27.14 19.16
N HIS A 212 1.03 -27.49 19.22
CA HIS A 212 -0.05 -26.51 19.33
C HIS A 212 0.11 -25.58 20.53
N SER A 213 0.46 -26.12 21.69
CA SER A 213 0.70 -25.32 22.91
C SER A 213 1.83 -24.31 22.73
N ALA A 214 2.92 -24.70 22.08
CA ALA A 214 4.03 -23.80 21.79
C ALA A 214 3.61 -22.69 20.83
N ASN A 215 2.83 -23.00 19.79
CA ASN A 215 2.30 -21.98 18.87
C ASN A 215 1.42 -20.97 19.60
N ILE A 216 0.59 -21.41 20.56
CA ILE A 216 -0.24 -20.50 21.38
C ILE A 216 0.64 -19.61 22.28
N GLU A 217 1.70 -20.14 22.91
CA GLU A 217 2.61 -19.33 23.72
C GLU A 217 3.36 -18.28 22.86
N TYR A 218 3.80 -18.63 21.65
CA TYR A 218 4.35 -17.66 20.71
C TYR A 218 3.34 -16.56 20.34
N ALA A 219 2.10 -16.93 20.04
CA ALA A 219 1.05 -15.97 19.75
C ALA A 219 0.82 -14.99 20.92
N ILE A 220 0.72 -15.51 22.16
CA ILE A 220 0.57 -14.71 23.39
C ILE A 220 1.74 -13.74 23.55
N SER A 221 2.97 -14.20 23.33
CA SER A 221 4.15 -13.34 23.41
C SER A 221 4.07 -12.17 22.44
N HIS A 222 3.73 -12.43 21.16
CA HIS A 222 3.61 -11.41 20.15
C HIS A 222 2.46 -10.43 20.43
N PHE A 223 1.31 -10.90 20.91
CA PHE A 223 0.23 -10.01 21.32
C PHE A 223 0.61 -9.12 22.51
N LYS A 224 1.37 -9.62 23.48
CA LYS A 224 1.89 -8.80 24.58
C LYS A 224 2.81 -7.70 24.06
N MET A 225 3.71 -8.01 23.10
CA MET A 225 4.56 -7.00 22.46
C MET A 225 3.73 -5.93 21.77
N SER A 226 2.68 -6.31 21.05
CA SER A 226 1.76 -5.37 20.41
C SER A 226 1.04 -4.47 21.43
N LEU A 227 0.58 -5.04 22.54
CA LEU A 227 -0.10 -4.31 23.60
C LEU A 227 0.79 -3.29 24.32
N ASP A 228 2.12 -3.46 24.33
CA ASP A 228 3.04 -2.45 24.87
C ASP A 228 2.90 -1.07 24.21
N ILE A 229 2.36 -1.03 22.99
CA ILE A 229 2.13 0.21 22.23
C ILE A 229 0.64 0.61 22.23
N PHE A 230 -0.26 -0.38 22.09
CA PHE A 230 -1.71 -0.11 21.98
C PHE A 230 -2.43 -0.11 23.33
N THR A 231 -1.81 0.35 24.41
CA THR A 231 -2.46 0.49 25.70
C THR A 231 -3.42 1.68 25.73
N PRO A 232 -4.66 1.55 26.26
CA PRO A 232 -5.55 2.69 26.42
C PRO A 232 -4.91 3.76 27.31
N GLY A 233 -4.61 4.93 26.75
CA GLY A 233 -4.09 6.08 27.50
C GLY A 233 -2.61 6.37 27.34
N SER A 234 -1.90 5.73 26.39
CA SER A 234 -0.54 6.12 25.97
C SER A 234 -0.56 7.11 24.83
#